data_8817dddadd200d25a470381a2fe7c50f
#
_entry.id   8817dddadd200d25a470381a2fe7c50f
#
_cell.length_a   1.000
_cell.length_b   1.000
_cell.length_c   1.000
_cell.angle_alpha   90.00
_cell.angle_beta   90.00
_cell.angle_gamma   90.00
#
_symmetry.space_group_name_H-M   'P 1'
#
loop_
_entity.id
_entity.type
_entity.pdbx_description
1 polymer ?
#
loop_
_entity_poly.entity_id
_entity_poly.type
_entity_poly.pdbx_seq_one_letter_code
_entity_poly.pdbx_strand_id
1 'polypeptide(L)'
;DLFYENGKKIIKDEMLNYITPFGLAVWIMDDGSIGRGVNLRLSTDGFSENDNKKLQQMLRLNFGLNSKIGKYTRHNKEYCYLSLNKENTIKATKLTEKYFVDCMKYKLYKEPSTTKNNDNTGSDIVSVTPNSE
;
A
#
# COMPACT_ATOMS: atom_id res chain seq x y z
N ASP A 1 13.46 -6.85 8.79
CA ASP A 1 12.22 -7.04 8.03
C ASP A 1 11.23 -7.84 8.85
N LEU A 2 9.99 -7.45 8.76
CA LEU A 2 8.92 -8.00 9.58
C LEU A 2 8.70 -9.49 9.33
N PHE A 3 8.98 -9.95 8.14
CA PHE A 3 8.67 -11.32 7.75
C PHE A 3 9.90 -12.23 7.62
N TYR A 4 11.08 -11.79 8.07
CA TYR A 4 12.25 -12.62 7.94
C TYR A 4 12.53 -13.40 9.22
N GLU A 5 12.95 -14.63 9.04
CA GLU A 5 13.43 -15.45 10.15
C GLU A 5 14.56 -16.30 9.59
N ASN A 6 15.70 -16.25 10.22
CA ASN A 6 16.89 -17.01 9.81
C ASN A 6 17.23 -16.72 8.34
N GLY A 7 17.05 -15.48 7.92
CA GLY A 7 17.38 -15.09 6.55
C GLY A 7 16.35 -15.49 5.50
N LYS A 8 15.22 -16.05 5.89
CA LYS A 8 14.19 -16.45 4.95
C LYS A 8 12.90 -15.72 5.24
N LYS A 9 12.14 -15.38 4.19
CA LYS A 9 10.83 -14.80 4.36
C LYS A 9 9.86 -15.91 4.73
N ILE A 10 9.15 -15.73 5.82
CA ILE A 10 8.14 -16.69 6.24
C ILE A 10 6.93 -15.95 6.78
N ILE A 11 5.78 -16.60 6.71
CA ILE A 11 4.54 -16.08 7.27
C ILE A 11 4.14 -17.02 8.40
N LYS A 12 4.08 -16.49 9.60
CA LYS A 12 3.62 -17.26 10.73
C LYS A 12 2.14 -16.98 10.90
N ASP A 13 1.36 -18.02 11.16
CA ASP A 13 -0.09 -17.86 11.29
C ASP A 13 -0.46 -16.84 12.37
N GLU A 14 0.31 -16.78 13.43
CA GLU A 14 0.02 -15.83 14.48
C GLU A 14 0.20 -14.39 14.04
N MET A 15 0.99 -14.12 13.01
CA MET A 15 1.17 -12.77 12.54
C MET A 15 -0.08 -12.26 11.86
N LEU A 16 -0.93 -13.16 11.39
CA LEU A 16 -2.14 -12.76 10.68
C LEU A 16 -3.12 -12.02 11.56
N ASN A 17 -2.99 -12.18 12.87
CA ASN A 17 -3.94 -11.57 13.79
C ASN A 17 -3.35 -10.44 14.62
N TYR A 18 -2.05 -10.16 14.46
CA TYR A 18 -1.42 -9.19 15.34
C TYR A 18 -0.79 -7.99 14.63
N ILE A 19 -0.96 -7.88 13.33
CA ILE A 19 -0.37 -6.75 12.65
C ILE A 19 -1.17 -5.49 12.98
N THR A 20 -0.46 -4.44 13.31
CA THR A 20 -1.04 -3.17 13.69
C THR A 20 -0.86 -2.17 12.55
N PRO A 21 -1.52 -1.00 12.60
CA PRO A 21 -1.27 0.04 11.61
C PRO A 21 0.20 0.45 11.55
N PHE A 22 0.90 0.46 12.67
CA PHE A 22 2.32 0.73 12.67
C PHE A 22 3.08 -0.37 11.91
N GLY A 23 2.73 -1.63 12.14
CA GLY A 23 3.34 -2.76 11.42
C GLY A 23 3.07 -2.66 9.93
N LEU A 24 1.87 -2.26 9.54
CA LEU A 24 1.54 -2.07 8.14
C LEU A 24 2.39 -0.94 7.54
N ALA A 25 2.59 0.15 8.29
CA ALA A 25 3.43 1.25 7.84
C ALA A 25 4.85 0.78 7.59
N VAL A 26 5.40 -0.02 8.50
CA VAL A 26 6.76 -0.56 8.35
C VAL A 26 6.83 -1.43 7.08
N TRP A 27 5.82 -2.25 6.86
CA TRP A 27 5.81 -3.12 5.68
C TRP A 27 5.78 -2.28 4.40
N ILE A 28 4.94 -1.24 4.36
CA ILE A 28 4.88 -0.37 3.18
C ILE A 28 6.21 0.36 2.98
N MET A 29 6.81 0.84 4.04
CA MET A 29 8.08 1.55 3.93
C MET A 29 9.19 0.62 3.39
N ASP A 30 9.17 -0.65 3.79
CA ASP A 30 10.17 -1.60 3.33
C ASP A 30 9.92 -2.09 1.90
N ASP A 31 8.68 -2.45 1.59
CA ASP A 31 8.39 -3.20 0.38
C ASP A 31 7.36 -2.54 -0.54
N GLY A 32 6.83 -1.41 -0.17
CA GLY A 32 5.76 -0.78 -0.93
C GLY A 32 6.24 0.15 -2.02
N SER A 33 5.40 0.36 -3.01
CA SER A 33 5.62 1.38 -4.03
C SER A 33 4.27 1.81 -4.58
N ILE A 34 4.18 3.05 -5.02
CA ILE A 34 3.00 3.53 -5.73
C ILE A 34 3.40 3.51 -7.19
N GLY A 35 2.63 2.81 -7.99
CA GLY A 35 2.93 2.71 -9.40
C GLY A 35 2.51 3.94 -10.15
N ARG A 36 2.57 3.85 -11.50
CA ARG A 36 2.25 4.94 -12.34
C ARG A 36 0.91 5.49 -12.06
N GLY A 37 -0.02 4.75 -11.68
CA GLY A 37 -1.32 5.29 -11.32
C GLY A 37 -1.35 5.58 -9.87
N VAL A 38 -2.29 4.99 -9.17
CA VAL A 38 -2.48 5.26 -7.76
C VAL A 38 -2.50 4.00 -6.94
N ASN A 39 -2.13 2.88 -7.54
CA ASN A 39 -2.23 1.59 -6.85
C ASN A 39 -0.97 1.33 -6.04
N LEU A 40 -1.16 1.04 -4.77
CA LEU A 40 -0.06 0.64 -3.92
C LEU A 40 0.28 -0.82 -4.24
N ARG A 41 1.53 -1.11 -4.43
CA ARG A 41 2.00 -2.48 -4.61
C ARG A 41 2.92 -2.83 -3.47
N LEU A 42 2.76 -4.04 -2.96
CA LEU A 42 3.62 -4.55 -1.92
C LEU A 42 4.39 -5.72 -2.51
N SER A 43 5.71 -5.60 -2.58
CA SER A 43 6.53 -6.65 -3.11
C SER A 43 6.49 -7.84 -2.17
N THR A 44 6.15 -8.99 -2.70
CA THR A 44 6.12 -10.23 -1.93
C THR A 44 7.01 -11.27 -2.59
N ASP A 45 8.12 -10.81 -3.17
CA ASP A 45 9.11 -11.68 -3.77
C ASP A 45 9.61 -12.64 -2.69
N GLY A 46 9.75 -13.87 -3.00
CA GLY A 46 10.23 -14.84 -2.04
C GLY A 46 9.13 -15.55 -1.25
N PHE A 47 7.88 -15.07 -1.35
CA PHE A 47 6.78 -15.78 -0.74
C PHE A 47 6.06 -16.61 -1.79
N SER A 48 5.56 -17.78 -1.38
CA SER A 48 4.77 -18.63 -2.28
C SER A 48 3.43 -17.98 -2.56
N GLU A 49 2.73 -18.50 -3.55
CA GLU A 49 1.38 -18.02 -3.83
C GLU A 49 0.48 -18.28 -2.63
N ASN A 50 0.66 -19.39 -1.95
CA ASN A 50 -0.14 -19.70 -0.78
C ASN A 50 0.11 -18.70 0.34
N ASP A 51 1.35 -18.28 0.54
CA ASP A 51 1.67 -17.27 1.54
C ASP A 51 1.11 -15.92 1.13
N ASN A 52 1.08 -15.61 -0.16
CA ASN A 52 0.44 -14.39 -0.63
C ASN A 52 -1.05 -14.37 -0.31
N LYS A 53 -1.72 -15.52 -0.37
CA LYS A 53 -3.13 -15.59 0.01
C LYS A 53 -3.31 -15.33 1.50
N LYS A 54 -2.37 -15.78 2.32
CA LYS A 54 -2.40 -15.50 3.75
C LYS A 54 -2.23 -14.01 4.01
N LEU A 55 -1.33 -13.35 3.28
CA LEU A 55 -1.12 -11.93 3.43
C LEU A 55 -2.35 -11.14 2.97
N GLN A 56 -3.02 -11.57 1.90
CA GLN A 56 -4.26 -10.95 1.49
C GLN A 56 -5.32 -11.04 2.58
N GLN A 57 -5.42 -12.18 3.21
CA GLN A 57 -6.39 -12.39 4.27
C GLN A 57 -6.07 -11.51 5.47
N MET A 58 -4.79 -11.39 5.82
CA MET A 58 -4.35 -10.54 6.91
C MET A 58 -4.75 -9.09 6.66
N LEU A 59 -4.53 -8.58 5.44
CA LEU A 59 -4.88 -7.22 5.11
C LEU A 59 -6.39 -7.01 5.21
N ARG A 60 -7.17 -7.97 4.75
CA ARG A 60 -8.61 -7.84 4.78
C ARG A 60 -9.16 -7.92 6.20
N LEU A 61 -8.69 -8.88 6.97
CA LEU A 61 -9.24 -9.09 8.31
C LEU A 61 -8.81 -8.02 9.30
N ASN A 62 -7.60 -7.53 9.19
CA ASN A 62 -7.11 -6.57 10.17
C ASN A 62 -7.40 -5.12 9.78
N PHE A 63 -7.50 -4.82 8.49
CA PHE A 63 -7.61 -3.43 8.07
C PHE A 63 -8.74 -3.16 7.09
N GLY A 64 -9.46 -4.19 6.69
CA GLY A 64 -10.49 -4.02 5.68
C GLY A 64 -9.92 -3.67 4.32
N LEU A 65 -8.68 -4.06 4.04
CA LEU A 65 -8.02 -3.75 2.78
C LEU A 65 -8.10 -4.94 1.84
N ASN A 66 -8.64 -4.71 0.66
CA ASN A 66 -8.72 -5.75 -0.37
C ASN A 66 -7.53 -5.60 -1.32
N SER A 67 -6.97 -6.71 -1.73
CA SER A 67 -5.81 -6.69 -2.60
C SER A 67 -5.92 -7.79 -3.64
N LYS A 68 -5.11 -7.70 -4.69
CA LYS A 68 -5.03 -8.73 -5.72
C LYS A 68 -3.61 -9.22 -5.79
N ILE A 69 -3.43 -10.50 -6.09
CA ILE A 69 -2.11 -11.07 -6.30
C ILE A 69 -1.77 -10.83 -7.76
N GLY A 70 -0.64 -10.15 -8.01
CA GLY A 70 -0.10 -10.01 -9.35
C GLY A 70 1.14 -10.87 -9.48
N LYS A 71 1.48 -11.20 -10.71
CA LYS A 71 2.66 -12.00 -10.98
C LYS A 71 3.47 -11.36 -12.09
N TYR A 72 4.78 -11.48 -12.00
CA TYR A 72 5.64 -11.03 -13.07
C TYR A 72 6.84 -11.98 -13.16
N THR A 73 7.49 -11.98 -14.32
CA THR A 73 8.64 -12.84 -14.55
C THR A 73 9.88 -12.00 -14.74
N ARG A 74 10.96 -12.39 -14.08
CA ARG A 74 12.24 -11.74 -14.24
C ARG A 74 13.32 -12.80 -14.16
N HIS A 75 14.23 -12.82 -15.12
CA HIS A 75 15.29 -13.81 -15.20
C HIS A 75 14.74 -15.25 -15.12
N ASN A 76 13.67 -15.50 -15.84
CA ASN A 76 13.02 -16.80 -15.93
C ASN A 76 12.44 -17.29 -14.59
N LYS A 77 12.26 -16.41 -13.63
CA LYS A 77 11.61 -16.74 -12.38
C LYS A 77 10.34 -15.93 -12.24
N GLU A 78 9.33 -16.55 -11.65
CA GLU A 78 8.05 -15.89 -11.41
C GLU A 78 8.04 -15.30 -10.01
N TYR A 79 7.58 -14.08 -9.90
CA TYR A 79 7.50 -13.37 -8.63
C TYR A 79 6.08 -12.86 -8.43
N CYS A 80 5.70 -12.69 -7.19
CA CYS A 80 4.37 -12.19 -6.85
C CYS A 80 4.44 -10.82 -6.21
N TYR A 81 3.34 -10.10 -6.27
CA TYR A 81 3.17 -8.87 -5.51
C TYR A 81 1.69 -8.74 -5.16
N LEU A 82 1.39 -7.96 -4.15
CA LEU A 82 0.01 -7.63 -3.82
C LEU A 82 -0.26 -6.22 -4.31
N SER A 83 -1.42 -6.00 -4.91
CA SER A 83 -1.80 -4.71 -5.45
C SER A 83 -3.10 -4.25 -4.82
N LEU A 84 -3.14 -3.01 -4.36
CA LEU A 84 -4.35 -2.41 -3.83
C LEU A 84 -4.83 -1.38 -4.84
N ASN A 85 -6.13 -1.37 -5.11
CA ASN A 85 -6.69 -0.37 -6.02
C ASN A 85 -6.69 1.00 -5.34
N LYS A 86 -7.17 2.03 -6.05
CA LYS A 86 -7.16 3.41 -5.54
C LYS A 86 -7.87 3.50 -4.19
N GLU A 87 -9.05 2.93 -4.09
CA GLU A 87 -9.83 3.03 -2.86
C GLU A 87 -9.09 2.43 -1.69
N ASN A 88 -8.53 1.25 -1.85
CA ASN A 88 -7.81 0.58 -0.77
C ASN A 88 -6.46 1.23 -0.50
N THR A 89 -5.83 1.82 -1.52
CA THR A 89 -4.60 2.57 -1.33
C THR A 89 -4.85 3.81 -0.46
N ILE A 90 -5.97 4.50 -0.68
CA ILE A 90 -6.34 5.64 0.14
C ILE A 90 -6.57 5.21 1.58
N LYS A 91 -7.28 4.08 1.78
CA LYS A 91 -7.51 3.58 3.12
C LYS A 91 -6.19 3.24 3.81
N ALA A 92 -5.28 2.58 3.11
CA ALA A 92 -3.98 2.21 3.68
C ALA A 92 -3.18 3.46 4.04
N THR A 93 -3.23 4.49 3.19
CA THR A 93 -2.55 5.73 3.46
C THR A 93 -3.07 6.37 4.75
N LYS A 94 -4.38 6.44 4.89
CA LYS A 94 -4.96 7.07 6.09
C LYS A 94 -4.62 6.31 7.36
N LEU A 95 -4.49 4.98 7.26
CA LEU A 95 -4.16 4.18 8.44
C LEU A 95 -2.71 4.33 8.85
N THR A 96 -1.82 4.66 7.92
CA THR A 96 -0.39 4.52 8.16
C THR A 96 0.40 5.83 8.10
N GLU A 97 -0.16 6.89 7.50
CA GLU A 97 0.63 8.09 7.20
C GLU A 97 1.30 8.70 8.42
N LYS A 98 0.69 8.65 9.57
CA LYS A 98 1.27 9.26 10.77
C LYS A 98 2.52 8.52 11.25
N TYR A 99 2.73 7.30 10.77
CA TYR A 99 3.89 6.52 11.18
C TYR A 99 5.02 6.59 10.15
N PHE A 100 4.79 7.25 9.01
CA PHE A 100 5.82 7.28 7.97
C PHE A 100 6.85 8.35 8.25
N VAL A 101 8.13 7.99 8.00
CA VAL A 101 9.17 9.01 8.02
C VAL A 101 9.01 9.86 6.76
N ASP A 102 9.33 11.14 6.85
CA ASP A 102 9.05 12.07 5.76
C ASP A 102 9.66 11.65 4.42
N CYS A 103 10.86 11.14 4.41
CA CYS A 103 11.50 10.80 3.15
C CYS A 103 10.87 9.60 2.45
N MET A 104 9.96 8.89 3.12
CA MET A 104 9.29 7.75 2.53
C MET A 104 7.83 8.00 2.20
N LYS A 105 7.34 9.21 2.46
CA LYS A 105 5.92 9.50 2.20
C LYS A 105 5.56 9.45 0.73
N TYR A 106 6.55 9.44 -0.18
CA TYR A 106 6.26 9.27 -1.60
C TYR A 106 5.61 7.92 -1.91
N LYS A 107 5.68 6.96 -0.98
CA LYS A 107 5.07 5.65 -1.16
C LYS A 107 3.58 5.63 -0.82
N LEU A 108 3.03 6.75 -0.39
CA LEU A 108 1.62 6.84 -0.03
C LEU A 108 0.83 7.58 -1.11
N TYR A 109 -0.46 7.37 -1.11
CA TYR A 109 -1.34 8.04 -2.06
C TYR A 109 -1.35 9.54 -1.80
N LYS A 110 -1.31 10.32 -2.85
CA LYS A 110 -1.45 11.75 -2.73
C LYS A 110 -2.59 12.19 -3.63
N GLU A 111 -3.43 13.05 -3.11
CA GLU A 111 -4.46 13.62 -3.93
C GLU A 111 -3.85 14.44 -5.04
N PRO A 112 -4.35 14.35 -6.24
CA PRO A 112 -3.83 15.18 -7.32
C PRO A 112 -4.02 16.63 -6.95
N SER A 113 -3.04 17.45 -7.30
CA SER A 113 -3.16 18.87 -7.06
C SER A 113 -4.16 19.44 -8.02
N THR A 114 -5.17 20.14 -7.52
CA THR A 114 -6.10 20.79 -8.40
C THR A 114 -5.91 22.24 -8.37
N THR A 115 -5.07 22.75 -7.54
CA THR A 115 -4.98 24.14 -7.42
C THR A 115 -4.47 24.77 -8.64
N LYS A 116 -3.62 24.12 -9.38
CA LYS A 116 -3.12 24.80 -10.50
C LYS A 116 -4.13 24.98 -11.50
N ASN A 117 -5.15 24.26 -11.44
CA ASN A 117 -6.13 24.49 -12.43
C ASN A 117 -6.90 25.64 -12.12
N ASN A 118 -6.97 26.01 -10.94
CA ASN A 118 -7.78 27.07 -10.65
C ASN A 118 -7.18 28.28 -10.67
N ASP A 119 -5.99 28.29 -10.83
CA ASP A 119 -5.39 29.47 -10.88
C ASP A 119 -6.05 30.41 -11.60
N ASN A 120 -6.62 30.04 -12.56
CA ASN A 120 -7.12 30.99 -13.39
C ASN A 120 -8.40 31.37 -12.99
N THR A 121 -8.99 30.73 -12.29
CA THR A 121 -10.27 31.15 -12.13
C THR A 121 -10.36 31.64 -10.89
N GLY A 122 -9.77 31.79 -10.42
CA GLY A 122 -9.94 32.26 -9.29
C GLY A 122 -11.11 32.16 -8.69
N SER A 123 -11.46 31.93 -9.02
CA SER A 123 -12.15 31.78 -8.42
C SER A 123 -12.61 31.13 -7.86
N ASP A 124 -12.74 30.83 -7.98
CA ASP A 124 -13.14 30.18 -7.44
C ASP A 124 -13.32 29.54 -6.82
N ILE A 125 -13.62 29.55 -6.86
CA ILE A 125 -13.78 28.83 -6.26
C ILE A 125 -13.95 28.14 -5.67
N VAL A 126 -14.26 28.14 -5.61
CA VAL A 126 -14.39 27.40 -5.05
C VAL A 126 -14.51 26.67 -4.46
N SER A 127 -14.72 26.67 -4.53
CA SER A 127 -14.80 25.93 -3.96
C SER A 127 -14.90 25.09 -3.54
N VAL A 128 -15.21 25.00 -3.78
CA VAL A 128 -15.23 24.19 -3.53
C VAL A 128 -15.15 23.28 -3.14
N THR A 129 -15.36 23.12 -3.22
CA THR A 129 -15.25 22.33 -2.92
C THR A 129 -14.98 21.64 -2.27
N PRO A 130 -15.06 21.38 -2.15
CA PRO A 130 -14.77 20.72 -1.57
C PRO A 130 -14.67 19.82 -1.17
N ASN A 131 -14.89 19.65 -1.19
CA ASN A 131 -14.85 18.89 -0.83
C ASN A 131 -14.72 17.86 -0.73
N SER A 132 -14.89 17.76 -1.06
CA SER A 132 -14.93 16.83 -0.99
C SER A 132 -14.67 15.86 -0.68
N GLU A 133 -14.67 15.55 -0.36
CA GLU A 133 -14.47 14.72 0.06
C GLU A 133 -14.46 13.93 0.21
#